data_bfdeea6388341de02c568303dec768a1
#
_entry.id   bfdeea6388341de02c568303dec768a1
#
_cell.length_a   1.000
_cell.length_b   1.000
_cell.length_c   1.000
_cell.angle_alpha   90.00
_cell.angle_beta   90.00
_cell.angle_gamma   90.00
#
_symmetry.space_group_name_H-M   'P 1'
#
loop_
_entity.id
_entity.type
_entity.pdbx_description
1 polymer ?
#
loop_
_entity_poly.entity_id
_entity_poly.type
_entity_poly.pdbx_seq_one_letter_code
_entity_poly.pdbx_strand_id
1 'polypeptide(L)'
;KAHVMYGLFEGMRQDEKQKNANCLIIAENDLKAKELYEDYRFYDRDVLFYPAKDLIFFQADIHGNLLTKQRMQVIAALLQKKGVTVITSMGGCMDYLLPLSVIEQHVLHFKNDSVLDLGKLKKDLVNMGFEYSAQVEAPGQFAIRGGIVDLFLLTEENPIRIELWGDEIDSIRSFETESQRSI
;
A
#
# COMPACT_ATOMS: atom_id res chain seq x y z
N LYS A 1 12.08 18.01 -17.62
CA LYS A 1 12.35 18.12 -16.16
C LYS A 1 12.52 16.73 -15.54
N ALA A 2 11.61 15.78 -15.79
CA ALA A 2 11.65 14.41 -15.26
C ALA A 2 12.98 13.70 -15.60
N HIS A 3 13.43 13.74 -16.86
CA HIS A 3 14.68 13.13 -17.30
C HIS A 3 15.91 13.64 -16.50
N VAL A 4 16.00 14.94 -16.25
CA VAL A 4 17.14 15.53 -15.50
C VAL A 4 17.11 15.06 -14.05
N MET A 5 15.94 15.06 -13.43
CA MET A 5 15.76 14.58 -12.04
C MET A 5 16.11 13.09 -11.92
N TYR A 6 15.63 12.28 -12.86
CA TYR A 6 15.96 10.86 -12.91
C TYR A 6 17.49 10.64 -13.02
N GLY A 7 18.15 11.33 -13.97
CA GLY A 7 19.60 11.21 -14.14
C GLY A 7 20.40 11.63 -12.89
N LEU A 8 19.95 12.67 -12.18
CA LEU A 8 20.57 13.11 -10.92
C LEU A 8 20.41 12.04 -9.83
N PHE A 9 19.20 11.47 -9.64
CA PHE A 9 18.96 10.46 -8.62
C PHE A 9 19.66 9.14 -8.92
N GLU A 10 19.69 8.72 -10.18
CA GLU A 10 20.46 7.53 -10.59
C GLU A 10 21.97 7.74 -10.37
N GLY A 11 22.49 8.92 -10.66
CA GLY A 11 23.88 9.26 -10.37
C GLY A 11 24.20 9.20 -8.86
N MET A 12 23.27 9.65 -8.00
CA MET A 12 23.42 9.54 -6.55
C MET A 12 23.35 8.09 -6.06
N ARG A 13 22.48 7.26 -6.63
CA ARG A 13 22.32 5.84 -6.27
C ARG A 13 23.48 4.95 -6.68
N GLN A 14 24.37 5.43 -7.57
CA GLN A 14 25.62 4.72 -7.91
C GLN A 14 26.65 4.73 -6.76
N ASP A 15 26.52 5.68 -5.81
CA ASP A 15 27.29 5.63 -4.57
C ASP A 15 26.70 4.52 -3.66
N GLU A 16 27.56 3.57 -3.23
CA GLU A 16 27.15 2.47 -2.35
C GLU A 16 26.46 2.95 -1.06
N LYS A 17 26.82 4.12 -0.55
CA LYS A 17 26.22 4.73 0.65
C LYS A 17 24.79 5.24 0.39
N GLN A 18 24.43 5.51 -0.86
CA GLN A 18 23.15 6.11 -1.25
C GLN A 18 22.29 5.16 -2.10
N LYS A 19 22.74 3.93 -2.34
CA LYS A 19 22.05 2.95 -3.19
C LYS A 19 20.58 2.72 -2.80
N ASN A 20 20.26 2.81 -1.50
CA ASN A 20 18.91 2.65 -0.97
C ASN A 20 18.30 3.98 -0.48
N ALA A 21 18.84 5.11 -0.92
CA ALA A 21 18.30 6.42 -0.52
C ALA A 21 16.92 6.65 -1.16
N ASN A 22 15.96 7.03 -0.33
CA ASN A 22 14.67 7.50 -0.81
C ASN A 22 14.81 8.91 -1.37
N CYS A 23 14.15 9.17 -2.50
CA CYS A 23 14.11 10.47 -3.14
C CYS A 23 12.70 11.06 -3.00
N LEU A 24 12.61 12.32 -2.61
CA LEU A 24 11.35 13.06 -2.54
C LEU A 24 11.38 14.23 -3.50
N ILE A 25 10.40 14.29 -4.39
CA ILE A 25 10.17 15.39 -5.31
C ILE A 25 8.89 16.10 -4.90
N ILE A 26 9.00 17.39 -4.57
CA ILE A 26 7.86 18.20 -4.17
C ILE A 26 7.54 19.19 -5.31
N ALA A 27 6.31 19.10 -5.84
CA ALA A 27 5.78 20.04 -6.80
C ALA A 27 4.92 21.11 -6.13
N GLU A 28 4.70 22.20 -6.83
CA GLU A 28 3.92 23.34 -6.35
C GLU A 28 2.49 22.97 -5.93
N ASN A 29 1.83 22.14 -6.74
CA ASN A 29 0.46 21.69 -6.50
C ASN A 29 0.24 20.27 -7.03
N ASP A 30 -0.92 19.67 -6.74
CA ASP A 30 -1.23 18.29 -7.09
C ASP A 30 -1.28 18.04 -8.60
N LEU A 31 -1.76 19.02 -9.38
CA LEU A 31 -1.77 18.89 -10.84
C LEU A 31 -0.35 18.77 -11.39
N LYS A 32 0.56 19.64 -10.93
CA LYS A 32 1.97 19.60 -11.34
C LYS A 32 2.69 18.35 -10.80
N ALA A 33 2.35 17.88 -9.62
CA ALA A 33 2.87 16.65 -9.06
C ALA A 33 2.46 15.45 -9.91
N LYS A 34 1.18 15.38 -10.31
CA LYS A 34 0.66 14.32 -11.15
C LYS A 34 1.25 14.33 -12.56
N GLU A 35 1.33 15.50 -13.22
CA GLU A 35 2.00 15.65 -14.51
C GLU A 35 3.45 15.15 -14.43
N LEU A 36 4.19 15.56 -13.40
CA LEU A 36 5.57 15.15 -13.22
C LEU A 36 5.70 13.65 -12.94
N TYR A 37 4.78 13.07 -12.17
CA TYR A 37 4.72 11.64 -11.90
C TYR A 37 4.50 10.83 -13.19
N GLU A 38 3.55 11.22 -14.04
CA GLU A 38 3.31 10.55 -15.31
C GLU A 38 4.54 10.65 -16.24
N ASP A 39 5.19 11.81 -16.30
CA ASP A 39 6.43 11.98 -17.06
C ASP A 39 7.58 11.13 -16.49
N TYR A 40 7.70 11.05 -15.17
CA TYR A 40 8.80 10.34 -14.51
C TYR A 40 8.68 8.82 -14.68
N ARG A 41 7.46 8.26 -14.73
CA ARG A 41 7.19 6.84 -14.96
C ARG A 41 7.77 6.27 -16.24
N PHE A 42 8.07 7.10 -17.24
CA PHE A 42 8.77 6.65 -18.45
C PHE A 42 10.22 6.25 -18.18
N TYR A 43 10.82 6.75 -17.11
CA TYR A 43 12.20 6.49 -16.73
C TYR A 43 12.31 5.51 -15.56
N ASP A 44 11.42 5.62 -14.58
CA ASP A 44 11.38 4.80 -13.38
C ASP A 44 9.94 4.31 -13.14
N ARG A 45 9.74 3.00 -13.33
CA ARG A 45 8.41 2.38 -13.15
C ARG A 45 8.02 2.23 -11.68
N ASP A 46 9.01 2.27 -10.77
CA ASP A 46 8.82 2.10 -9.33
C ASP A 46 8.57 3.45 -8.62
N VAL A 47 8.50 4.56 -9.38
CA VAL A 47 8.14 5.87 -8.82
C VAL A 47 6.72 5.83 -8.25
N LEU A 48 6.55 6.45 -7.08
CA LEU A 48 5.28 6.48 -6.37
C LEU A 48 4.74 7.91 -6.29
N PHE A 49 3.43 8.02 -6.40
CA PHE A 49 2.71 9.28 -6.23
C PHE A 49 2.04 9.35 -4.86
N TYR A 50 2.32 10.40 -4.11
CA TYR A 50 1.69 10.68 -2.82
C TYR A 50 0.78 11.90 -2.94
N PRO A 51 -0.52 11.72 -3.16
CA PRO A 51 -1.48 12.83 -3.33
C PRO A 51 -1.78 13.53 -2.01
N ALA A 52 -2.13 14.82 -2.05
CA ALA A 52 -2.73 15.52 -0.91
C ALA A 52 -4.12 14.92 -0.59
N LYS A 53 -4.55 15.06 0.65
CA LYS A 53 -5.94 14.76 1.04
C LYS A 53 -6.82 15.89 0.54
N ASP A 54 -7.65 15.61 -0.44
CA ASP A 54 -8.68 16.56 -0.85
C ASP A 54 -9.92 16.34 0.00
N LEU A 55 -10.17 17.26 0.92
CA LEU A 55 -11.33 17.21 1.82
C LEU A 55 -12.67 17.25 1.08
N ILE A 56 -12.69 17.75 -0.15
CA ILE A 56 -13.90 17.88 -0.97
C ILE A 56 -14.29 16.52 -1.58
N PHE A 57 -13.31 15.68 -1.93
CA PHE A 57 -13.53 14.36 -2.55
C PHE A 57 -13.68 13.22 -1.56
N PHE A 58 -13.45 13.44 -0.27
CA PHE A 58 -13.65 12.42 0.76
C PHE A 58 -15.09 11.89 0.87
N GLN A 59 -16.06 12.58 0.27
CA GLN A 59 -17.47 12.17 0.25
C GLN A 59 -17.87 11.35 -1.00
N ALA A 60 -16.97 11.18 -1.97
CA ALA A 60 -17.23 10.34 -3.14
C ALA A 60 -16.42 9.05 -3.02
N ASP A 61 -17.07 7.95 -2.67
CA ASP A 61 -16.49 6.62 -2.34
C ASP A 61 -15.42 6.10 -3.33
N ILE A 62 -15.53 6.45 -4.61
CA ILE A 62 -14.62 5.93 -5.64
C ILE A 62 -13.27 6.64 -5.62
N HIS A 63 -13.23 7.96 -5.44
CA HIS A 63 -11.97 8.71 -5.43
C HIS A 63 -11.23 8.64 -4.09
N GLY A 64 -11.95 8.55 -2.99
CA GLY A 64 -11.37 8.40 -1.65
C GLY A 64 -10.53 7.12 -1.52
N ASN A 65 -11.00 6.02 -2.07
CA ASN A 65 -10.28 4.74 -2.05
C ASN A 65 -8.98 4.79 -2.88
N LEU A 66 -9.00 5.44 -4.06
CA LEU A 66 -7.80 5.57 -4.89
C LEU A 66 -6.70 6.40 -4.19
N LEU A 67 -7.05 7.54 -3.60
CA LEU A 67 -6.11 8.38 -2.87
C LEU A 67 -5.52 7.64 -1.66
N THR A 68 -6.37 6.95 -0.91
CA THR A 68 -5.93 6.13 0.22
C THR A 68 -5.00 5.00 -0.23
N LYS A 69 -5.34 4.30 -1.32
CA LYS A 69 -4.50 3.24 -1.92
C LYS A 69 -3.11 3.79 -2.28
N GLN A 70 -3.04 4.90 -3.01
CA GLN A 70 -1.78 5.52 -3.42
C GLN A 70 -0.92 5.93 -2.21
N ARG A 71 -1.53 6.54 -1.20
CA ARG A 71 -0.82 6.93 0.04
C ARG A 71 -0.29 5.71 0.79
N MET A 72 -1.09 4.66 0.92
CA MET A 72 -0.68 3.41 1.58
C MET A 72 0.43 2.69 0.82
N GLN A 73 0.43 2.71 -0.52
CA GLN A 73 1.51 2.16 -1.32
C GLN A 73 2.85 2.84 -1.03
N VAL A 74 2.86 4.18 -0.89
CA VAL A 74 4.07 4.92 -0.51
C VAL A 74 4.55 4.52 0.88
N ILE A 75 3.64 4.46 1.86
CA ILE A 75 3.97 4.06 3.24
C ILE A 75 4.54 2.64 3.27
N ALA A 76 3.91 1.69 2.58
CA ALA A 76 4.37 0.30 2.51
C ALA A 76 5.78 0.20 1.89
N ALA A 77 6.06 0.96 0.82
CA ALA A 77 7.38 1.00 0.19
C ALA A 77 8.46 1.57 1.13
N LEU A 78 8.14 2.63 1.87
CA LEU A 78 9.05 3.23 2.85
C LEU A 78 9.36 2.28 4.02
N LEU A 79 8.37 1.50 4.48
CA LEU A 79 8.56 0.47 5.50
C LEU A 79 9.46 -0.68 5.04
N GLN A 80 9.40 -1.03 3.75
CA GLN A 80 10.30 -2.04 3.17
C GLN A 80 11.75 -1.57 3.01
N LYS A 81 12.06 -0.31 3.34
CA LYS A 81 13.41 0.30 3.25
C LYS A 81 14.03 0.18 1.85
N LYS A 82 13.22 0.15 0.82
CA LYS A 82 13.68 0.21 -0.57
C LYS A 82 13.92 1.67 -0.94
N GLY A 83 15.00 1.92 -1.68
CA GLY A 83 15.26 3.25 -2.28
C GLY A 83 14.18 3.58 -3.30
N VAL A 84 13.15 4.30 -2.90
CA VAL A 84 12.02 4.69 -3.76
C VAL A 84 12.05 6.18 -4.09
N THR A 85 11.54 6.54 -5.25
CA THR A 85 11.26 7.92 -5.62
C THR A 85 9.79 8.21 -5.35
N VAL A 86 9.51 9.21 -4.53
CA VAL A 86 8.16 9.67 -4.22
C VAL A 86 7.96 11.06 -4.80
N ILE A 87 6.87 11.25 -5.54
CA ILE A 87 6.46 12.55 -6.08
C ILE A 87 5.18 12.98 -5.35
N THR A 88 5.18 14.20 -4.83
CA THR A 88 4.06 14.78 -4.10
C THR A 88 3.95 16.28 -4.36
N SER A 89 2.88 16.88 -3.87
CA SER A 89 2.72 18.34 -3.84
C SER A 89 3.09 18.91 -2.47
N MET A 90 3.21 20.24 -2.41
CA MET A 90 3.33 20.94 -1.13
C MET A 90 2.14 20.62 -0.20
N GLY A 91 0.91 20.53 -0.75
CA GLY A 91 -0.29 20.12 0.01
C GLY A 91 -0.15 18.72 0.60
N GLY A 92 0.37 17.76 -0.17
CA GLY A 92 0.61 16.39 0.32
C GLY A 92 1.63 16.32 1.45
N CYS A 93 2.66 17.18 1.43
CA CYS A 93 3.65 17.26 2.51
C CYS A 93 3.11 17.87 3.80
N MET A 94 2.05 18.67 3.74
CA MET A 94 1.48 19.32 4.92
C MET A 94 0.52 18.43 5.71
N ASP A 95 0.16 17.27 5.19
CA ASP A 95 -0.70 16.32 5.87
C ASP A 95 0.04 15.61 7.03
N TYR A 96 -0.65 15.49 8.16
CA TYR A 96 -0.16 14.69 9.26
C TYR A 96 -0.10 13.21 8.90
N LEU A 97 1.06 12.60 9.14
CA LEU A 97 1.27 11.16 9.08
C LEU A 97 1.63 10.64 10.47
N LEU A 98 1.17 9.43 10.77
CA LEU A 98 1.69 8.71 11.92
C LEU A 98 3.18 8.42 11.68
N PRO A 99 4.03 8.48 12.73
CA PRO A 99 5.41 8.05 12.63
C PRO A 99 5.50 6.63 12.06
N LEU A 100 6.46 6.37 11.17
CA LEU A 100 6.62 5.04 10.56
C LEU A 100 6.80 3.94 11.61
N SER A 101 7.47 4.24 12.73
CA SER A 101 7.63 3.31 13.85
C SER A 101 6.30 2.87 14.50
N VAL A 102 5.29 3.74 14.49
CA VAL A 102 3.93 3.40 14.96
C VAL A 102 3.21 2.54 13.94
N ILE A 103 3.35 2.88 12.65
CA ILE A 103 2.73 2.09 11.58
C ILE A 103 3.35 0.69 11.53
N GLU A 104 4.68 0.58 11.67
CA GLU A 104 5.42 -0.70 11.66
C GLU A 104 4.92 -1.69 12.73
N GLN A 105 4.48 -1.20 13.89
CA GLN A 105 3.91 -2.02 14.96
C GLN A 105 2.54 -2.63 14.58
N HIS A 106 1.88 -2.10 13.55
CA HIS A 106 0.58 -2.57 13.06
C HIS A 106 0.69 -3.31 11.72
N VAL A 107 1.91 -3.65 11.27
CA VAL A 107 2.13 -4.46 10.07
C VAL A 107 1.98 -5.93 10.43
N LEU A 108 1.12 -6.63 9.70
CA LEU A 108 0.97 -8.08 9.80
C LEU A 108 1.78 -8.74 8.68
N HIS A 109 2.55 -9.77 9.03
CA HIS A 109 3.32 -10.56 8.09
C HIS A 109 2.76 -11.97 8.01
N PHE A 110 2.38 -12.39 6.81
CA PHE A 110 1.93 -13.75 6.54
C PHE A 110 2.97 -14.48 5.72
N LYS A 111 3.28 -15.71 6.11
CA LYS A 111 4.23 -16.56 5.42
C LYS A 111 3.74 -18.01 5.48
N ASN A 112 3.91 -18.76 4.39
CA ASN A 112 3.63 -20.20 4.37
C ASN A 112 4.41 -20.91 5.50
N ASP A 113 3.85 -21.95 6.04
CA ASP A 113 4.40 -22.76 7.14
C ASP A 113 4.54 -21.97 8.48
N SER A 114 3.86 -20.82 8.63
CA SER A 114 3.82 -20.08 9.88
C SER A 114 2.49 -20.27 10.60
N VAL A 115 2.55 -20.31 11.95
CA VAL A 115 1.35 -20.44 12.80
C VAL A 115 0.58 -19.12 12.84
N LEU A 116 -0.73 -19.18 12.66
CA LEU A 116 -1.63 -18.04 12.67
C LEU A 116 -2.74 -18.20 13.70
N ASP A 117 -2.73 -17.38 14.74
CA ASP A 117 -3.83 -17.28 15.71
C ASP A 117 -4.99 -16.47 15.12
N LEU A 118 -6.05 -17.15 14.71
CA LEU A 118 -7.25 -16.54 14.12
C LEU A 118 -7.98 -15.59 15.09
N GLY A 119 -7.95 -15.88 16.38
CA GLY A 119 -8.59 -15.03 17.40
C GLY A 119 -7.86 -13.70 17.57
N LYS A 120 -6.53 -13.74 17.57
CA LYS A 120 -5.68 -12.55 17.58
C LYS A 120 -5.81 -11.78 16.27
N LEU A 121 -5.68 -12.46 15.13
CA LEU A 121 -5.81 -11.85 13.81
C LEU A 121 -7.13 -11.07 13.66
N LYS A 122 -8.25 -11.66 14.07
CA LYS A 122 -9.56 -10.99 14.01
C LYS A 122 -9.57 -9.68 14.81
N LYS A 123 -8.99 -9.67 16.01
CA LYS A 123 -8.90 -8.46 16.83
C LYS A 123 -8.00 -7.41 16.18
N ASP A 124 -6.85 -7.82 15.65
CA ASP A 124 -5.89 -6.93 15.02
C ASP A 124 -6.50 -6.28 13.77
N LEU A 125 -7.18 -7.05 12.91
CA LEU A 125 -7.86 -6.52 11.72
C LEU A 125 -8.97 -5.53 12.06
N VAL A 126 -9.80 -5.83 13.07
CA VAL A 126 -10.84 -4.89 13.53
C VAL A 126 -10.21 -3.60 14.08
N ASN A 127 -9.13 -3.71 14.86
CA ASN A 127 -8.40 -2.55 15.38
C ASN A 127 -7.76 -1.71 14.27
N MET A 128 -7.36 -2.33 13.15
CA MET A 128 -6.86 -1.65 11.95
C MET A 128 -7.98 -1.03 11.09
N GLY A 129 -9.25 -1.22 11.46
CA GLY A 129 -10.40 -0.65 10.76
C GLY A 129 -10.96 -1.53 9.64
N PHE A 130 -10.56 -2.81 9.56
CA PHE A 130 -11.20 -3.74 8.65
C PHE A 130 -12.59 -4.15 9.14
N GLU A 131 -13.52 -4.25 8.20
CA GLU A 131 -14.88 -4.69 8.45
C GLU A 131 -14.99 -6.21 8.30
N TYR A 132 -15.57 -6.86 9.32
CA TYR A 132 -15.86 -8.29 9.24
C TYR A 132 -17.11 -8.54 8.40
N SER A 133 -16.99 -9.38 7.38
CA SER A 133 -18.07 -9.77 6.49
C SER A 133 -18.19 -11.29 6.39
N ALA A 134 -19.35 -11.79 6.00
CA ALA A 134 -19.52 -13.21 5.70
C ALA A 134 -18.76 -13.62 4.42
N GLN A 135 -18.65 -12.71 3.47
CA GLN A 135 -17.92 -12.83 2.22
C GLN A 135 -17.26 -11.49 1.90
N VAL A 136 -16.04 -11.53 1.37
CA VAL A 136 -15.30 -10.33 1.01
C VAL A 136 -15.70 -9.87 -0.39
N GLU A 137 -16.16 -8.63 -0.51
CA GLU A 137 -16.65 -8.04 -1.76
C GLU A 137 -15.96 -6.71 -2.08
N ALA A 138 -15.44 -6.01 -1.07
CA ALA A 138 -14.84 -4.69 -1.22
C ALA A 138 -13.54 -4.54 -0.42
N PRO A 139 -12.61 -3.64 -0.85
CA PRO A 139 -11.43 -3.30 -0.08
C PRO A 139 -11.75 -2.86 1.36
N GLY A 140 -10.93 -3.28 2.32
CA GLY A 140 -11.12 -3.02 3.74
C GLY A 140 -11.99 -4.06 4.45
N GLN A 141 -12.45 -5.10 3.75
CA GLN A 141 -13.21 -6.21 4.33
C GLN A 141 -12.34 -7.43 4.60
N PHE A 142 -12.76 -8.24 5.57
CA PHE A 142 -12.21 -9.57 5.82
C PHE A 142 -13.28 -10.56 6.24
N ALA A 143 -13.05 -11.85 5.95
CA ALA A 143 -13.90 -12.97 6.36
C ALA A 143 -13.04 -14.07 6.95
N ILE A 144 -13.55 -14.77 7.96
CA ILE A 144 -12.93 -15.96 8.55
C ILE A 144 -13.97 -17.08 8.55
N ARG A 145 -13.67 -18.18 7.84
CA ARG A 145 -14.59 -19.31 7.67
C ARG A 145 -13.82 -20.63 7.86
N GLY A 146 -13.92 -21.22 9.05
CA GLY A 146 -13.10 -22.39 9.37
C GLY A 146 -11.62 -22.08 9.28
N GLY A 147 -10.87 -22.84 8.47
CA GLY A 147 -9.46 -22.63 8.20
C GLY A 147 -9.16 -21.69 7.03
N ILE A 148 -10.10 -20.83 6.62
CA ILE A 148 -9.92 -19.90 5.50
C ILE A 148 -10.07 -18.45 6.01
N VAL A 149 -9.10 -17.62 5.68
CA VAL A 149 -9.14 -16.18 5.90
C VAL A 149 -9.10 -15.49 4.55
N ASP A 150 -10.15 -14.75 4.23
CA ASP A 150 -10.21 -13.86 3.08
C ASP A 150 -9.98 -12.42 3.54
N LEU A 151 -9.10 -11.69 2.86
CA LEU A 151 -8.69 -10.33 3.22
C LEU A 151 -8.57 -9.47 1.97
N PHE A 152 -9.28 -8.35 1.90
CA PHE A 152 -9.17 -7.40 0.80
C PHE A 152 -8.44 -6.14 1.26
N LEU A 153 -7.15 -6.06 0.91
CA LEU A 153 -6.31 -4.92 1.22
C LEU A 153 -6.67 -3.71 0.37
N LEU A 154 -6.54 -2.51 0.93
CA LEU A 154 -6.75 -1.26 0.18
C LEU A 154 -5.71 -1.03 -0.93
N THR A 155 -4.55 -1.70 -0.85
CA THR A 155 -3.46 -1.58 -1.82
C THR A 155 -3.58 -2.52 -3.01
N GLU A 156 -4.40 -3.56 -2.89
CA GLU A 156 -4.49 -4.62 -3.89
C GLU A 156 -5.73 -4.44 -4.80
N GLU A 157 -5.68 -5.05 -5.97
CA GLU A 157 -6.81 -5.09 -6.90
C GLU A 157 -7.73 -6.28 -6.61
N ASN A 158 -7.16 -7.35 -6.08
CA ASN A 158 -7.85 -8.58 -5.75
C ASN A 158 -7.64 -8.93 -4.28
N PRO A 159 -8.64 -9.53 -3.61
CA PRO A 159 -8.48 -10.03 -2.26
C PRO A 159 -7.51 -11.21 -2.20
N ILE A 160 -6.98 -11.44 -1.01
CA ILE A 160 -6.06 -12.52 -0.69
C ILE A 160 -6.82 -13.56 0.13
N ARG A 161 -6.64 -14.84 -0.21
CA ARG A 161 -7.12 -15.99 0.56
C ARG A 161 -5.94 -16.69 1.20
N ILE A 162 -6.00 -16.83 2.52
CA ILE A 162 -5.05 -17.58 3.33
C ILE A 162 -5.76 -18.85 3.76
N GLU A 163 -5.24 -20.02 3.36
CA GLU A 163 -5.76 -21.32 3.77
C GLU A 163 -4.87 -21.90 4.86
N LEU A 164 -5.49 -22.48 5.87
CA LEU A 164 -4.83 -23.03 7.03
C LEU A 164 -5.03 -24.55 7.09
N TRP A 165 -3.98 -25.25 7.45
CA TRP A 165 -4.05 -26.65 7.90
C TRP A 165 -3.86 -26.68 9.42
N GLY A 166 -4.94 -26.88 10.18
CA GLY A 166 -4.94 -26.60 11.62
C GLY A 166 -4.71 -25.11 11.88
N ASP A 167 -3.62 -24.78 12.54
CA ASP A 167 -3.23 -23.38 12.83
C ASP A 167 -2.08 -22.89 11.94
N GLU A 168 -1.58 -23.70 10.99
CA GLU A 168 -0.47 -23.38 10.09
C GLU A 168 -0.99 -22.86 8.75
N ILE A 169 -0.32 -21.84 8.20
CA ILE A 169 -0.64 -21.32 6.85
C ILE A 169 -0.12 -22.29 5.80
N ASP A 170 -1.07 -22.95 5.09
CA ASP A 170 -0.77 -23.86 3.99
C ASP A 170 -0.54 -23.12 2.68
N SER A 171 -1.41 -22.15 2.36
CA SER A 171 -1.29 -21.39 1.13
C SER A 171 -1.80 -19.95 1.25
N ILE A 172 -1.21 -19.06 0.45
CA ILE A 172 -1.63 -17.66 0.29
C ILE A 172 -1.81 -17.40 -1.20
N ARG A 173 -3.02 -17.04 -1.63
CA ARG A 173 -3.38 -16.86 -3.05
C ARG A 173 -4.29 -15.64 -3.22
N SER A 174 -4.21 -14.99 -4.38
CA SER A 174 -5.24 -14.01 -4.79
C SER A 174 -6.45 -14.74 -5.35
N PHE A 175 -7.63 -14.14 -5.25
CA PHE A 175 -8.86 -14.65 -5.82
C PHE A 175 -9.75 -13.53 -6.35
N GLU A 176 -10.64 -13.85 -7.24
CA GLU A 176 -11.61 -12.93 -7.82
C GLU A 176 -12.88 -12.89 -6.97
N THR A 177 -13.36 -11.68 -6.65
CA THR A 177 -14.53 -11.48 -5.77
C THR A 177 -15.83 -12.06 -6.34
N GLU A 178 -16.04 -11.93 -7.64
CA GLU A 178 -17.28 -12.38 -8.29
C GLU A 178 -17.36 -13.91 -8.37
N SER A 179 -16.31 -14.55 -8.84
CA SER A 179 -16.26 -16.00 -9.04
C SER A 179 -15.80 -16.78 -7.80
N GLN A 180 -15.18 -16.12 -6.84
CA GLN A 180 -14.53 -16.71 -5.66
C GLN A 180 -13.41 -17.72 -6.00
N ARG A 181 -12.90 -17.68 -7.23
CA ARG A 181 -11.86 -18.59 -7.72
C ARG A 181 -10.48 -17.94 -7.57
N SER A 182 -9.51 -18.77 -7.22
CA SER A 182 -8.09 -18.36 -7.20
C SER A 182 -7.62 -17.95 -8.58
N ILE A 183 -6.78 -16.91 -8.60
CA ILE A 183 -6.12 -16.36 -9.78
C ILE A 183 -4.68 -16.86 -9.80
#